data_dd20004cb85510d7b1b289ed35f91b9f
#
_entry.id   dd20004cb85510d7b1b289ed35f91b9f
#
_cell.length_a   1.000
_cell.length_b   1.000
_cell.length_c   1.000
_cell.angle_alpha   90.00
_cell.angle_beta   90.00
_cell.angle_gamma   90.00
#
_symmetry.space_group_name_H-M   'P 1'
#
loop_
_entity.id
_entity.type
_entity.pdbx_description
1 polymer ?
#
loop_
_entity_poly.entity_id
_entity_poly.type
_entity_poly.pdbx_seq_one_letter_code
_entity_poly.pdbx_strand_id
1 'polypeptide(L)'
;MTDDGEAVPERAFGWWDMWAAPEDDPREAGGPYSGERETLVRYLRDRRLTLRMKCAGLDAEGLARRSVPPSDLSLLGLVRHLAEVEQHWFRQVMAGEDVTRRYPASDEAFTGATADPAVVEEAWAGWREEVAFAERFVAEAPDLDVLGVGDPEQAPIPLREVLIHMIEEYARHNGHADLLRERIDGRVGQ
;
A
#
# COMPACT_ATOMS: atom_id res chain seq x y z
N MET A 1 -19.45 -25.65 19.27
CA MET A 1 -18.84 -24.53 18.50
C MET A 1 -20.03 -23.81 17.89
N THR A 2 -20.50 -22.77 18.57
CA THR A 2 -21.51 -21.85 18.04
C THR A 2 -20.81 -21.01 17.01
N ASP A 3 -21.22 -21.16 15.77
CA ASP A 3 -20.90 -20.22 14.69
C ASP A 3 -21.63 -18.92 15.04
N ASP A 4 -20.97 -18.04 15.78
CA ASP A 4 -21.40 -16.66 15.98
C ASP A 4 -21.15 -15.91 14.69
N GLY A 5 -21.89 -16.30 13.64
CA GLY A 5 -21.82 -15.75 12.32
C GLY A 5 -22.10 -14.25 12.36
N GLU A 6 -21.04 -13.45 12.49
CA GLU A 6 -21.11 -12.03 12.25
C GLU A 6 -21.72 -11.84 10.85
N ALA A 7 -22.86 -11.18 10.77
CA ALA A 7 -23.59 -11.00 9.53
C ALA A 7 -22.69 -10.33 8.50
N VAL A 8 -22.54 -10.96 7.34
CA VAL A 8 -21.77 -10.36 6.23
C VAL A 8 -22.55 -9.13 5.76
N PRO A 9 -21.93 -7.96 5.70
CA PRO A 9 -22.59 -6.76 5.21
C PRO A 9 -23.12 -6.95 3.78
N GLU A 10 -24.21 -6.29 3.45
CA GLU A 10 -24.72 -6.25 2.08
C GLU A 10 -23.70 -5.54 1.18
N ARG A 11 -23.47 -6.11 -0.02
CA ARG A 11 -22.51 -5.53 -0.98
C ARG A 11 -23.02 -4.22 -1.52
N ALA A 12 -22.16 -3.20 -1.47
CA ALA A 12 -22.43 -1.86 -1.97
C ALA A 12 -21.35 -1.43 -2.96
N PHE A 13 -21.75 -1.09 -4.19
CA PHE A 13 -20.87 -0.55 -5.23
C PHE A 13 -20.85 0.97 -5.18
N GLY A 14 -19.69 1.57 -5.47
CA GLY A 14 -19.58 3.01 -5.65
C GLY A 14 -20.20 3.45 -6.98
N TRP A 15 -19.78 2.86 -8.08
CA TRP A 15 -20.30 3.10 -9.43
C TRP A 15 -20.09 1.85 -10.29
N TRP A 16 -21.15 1.19 -10.73
CA TRP A 16 -21.07 -0.14 -11.36
C TRP A 16 -20.23 -1.10 -10.48
N ASP A 17 -19.15 -1.64 -11.05
CA ASP A 17 -18.15 -2.48 -10.36
C ASP A 17 -16.89 -1.68 -9.95
N MET A 18 -16.95 -0.35 -10.07
CA MET A 18 -15.86 0.57 -9.71
C MET A 18 -16.04 1.12 -8.30
N TRP A 19 -14.92 1.49 -7.67
CA TRP A 19 -14.91 2.09 -6.33
C TRP A 19 -15.51 3.50 -6.31
N ALA A 20 -15.25 4.28 -7.35
CA ALA A 20 -15.74 5.63 -7.51
C ALA A 20 -16.15 5.88 -8.97
N ALA A 21 -16.98 6.90 -9.22
CA ALA A 21 -17.23 7.38 -10.56
C ALA A 21 -15.94 7.98 -11.17
N PRO A 22 -15.76 7.93 -12.50
CA PRO A 22 -14.53 8.41 -13.13
C PRO A 22 -14.17 9.86 -12.79
N GLU A 23 -15.17 10.73 -12.66
CA GLU A 23 -14.98 12.14 -12.30
C GLU A 23 -14.51 12.36 -10.87
N ASP A 24 -14.76 11.39 -9.97
CA ASP A 24 -14.36 11.41 -8.56
C ASP A 24 -13.14 10.53 -8.28
N ASP A 25 -12.65 9.78 -9.28
CA ASP A 25 -11.53 8.87 -9.12
C ASP A 25 -10.20 9.60 -9.32
N PRO A 26 -9.37 9.74 -8.28
CA PRO A 26 -8.08 10.42 -8.40
C PRO A 26 -7.08 9.70 -9.31
N ARG A 27 -7.33 8.44 -9.67
CA ARG A 27 -6.48 7.65 -10.57
C ARG A 27 -6.69 8.06 -12.03
N GLU A 28 -7.86 8.58 -12.37
CA GLU A 28 -8.20 9.06 -13.72
C GLU A 28 -7.51 10.40 -14.06
N ALA A 29 -6.89 11.07 -13.08
CA ALA A 29 -6.19 12.33 -13.31
C ALA A 29 -4.89 12.10 -14.10
N GLY A 30 -4.85 12.55 -15.35
CA GLY A 30 -3.66 12.53 -16.21
C GLY A 30 -3.97 12.26 -17.68
N GLY A 31 -3.04 12.62 -18.54
CA GLY A 31 -3.08 12.36 -19.98
C GLY A 31 -2.65 10.93 -20.35
N PRO A 32 -2.46 10.64 -21.65
CA PRO A 32 -1.93 9.36 -22.10
C PRO A 32 -0.51 9.13 -21.56
N TYR A 33 -0.17 7.86 -21.32
CA TYR A 33 1.17 7.46 -20.88
C TYR A 33 2.21 7.74 -21.98
N SER A 34 3.38 8.24 -21.58
CA SER A 34 4.48 8.57 -22.49
C SER A 34 5.79 7.93 -22.01
N GLY A 35 6.14 6.80 -22.61
CA GLY A 35 7.37 6.08 -22.31
C GLY A 35 7.31 5.24 -21.02
N GLU A 36 8.37 4.47 -20.80
CA GLU A 36 8.45 3.46 -19.73
C GLU A 36 8.40 4.08 -18.34
N ARG A 37 9.24 5.10 -18.09
CA ARG A 37 9.32 5.74 -16.75
C ARG A 37 7.97 6.28 -16.31
N GLU A 38 7.31 7.06 -17.16
CA GLU A 38 6.01 7.64 -16.81
C GLU A 38 4.98 6.55 -16.58
N THR A 39 4.99 5.50 -17.39
CA THR A 39 4.10 4.35 -17.24
C THR A 39 4.28 3.71 -15.86
N LEU A 40 5.50 3.32 -15.49
CA LEU A 40 5.77 2.66 -14.21
C LEU A 40 5.42 3.56 -13.01
N VAL A 41 5.82 4.83 -13.07
CA VAL A 41 5.53 5.80 -11.99
C VAL A 41 4.02 5.98 -11.80
N ARG A 42 3.26 6.11 -12.88
CA ARG A 42 1.81 6.28 -12.80
C ARG A 42 1.11 5.03 -12.31
N TYR A 43 1.50 3.84 -12.78
CA TYR A 43 0.94 2.60 -12.27
C TYR A 43 1.18 2.47 -10.75
N LEU A 44 2.38 2.76 -10.28
CA LEU A 44 2.68 2.72 -8.85
C LEU A 44 1.85 3.77 -8.07
N ARG A 45 1.78 5.02 -8.58
CA ARG A 45 0.93 6.07 -8.01
C ARG A 45 -0.53 5.60 -7.88
N ASP A 46 -1.08 5.00 -8.92
CA ASP A 46 -2.47 4.59 -8.94
C ASP A 46 -2.72 3.43 -7.95
N ARG A 47 -1.76 2.51 -7.76
CA ARG A 47 -1.83 1.48 -6.73
C ARG A 47 -1.79 2.08 -5.31
N ARG A 48 -0.95 3.09 -5.06
CA ARG A 48 -0.90 3.83 -3.79
C ARG A 48 -2.22 4.57 -3.52
N LEU A 49 -2.82 5.18 -4.54
CA LEU A 49 -4.14 5.82 -4.43
C LEU A 49 -5.24 4.80 -4.12
N THR A 50 -5.21 3.62 -4.76
CA THR A 50 -6.15 2.53 -4.45
C THR A 50 -6.10 2.15 -2.97
N LEU A 51 -4.91 1.95 -2.39
CA LEU A 51 -4.80 1.68 -0.94
C LEU A 51 -5.48 2.75 -0.09
N ARG A 52 -5.24 4.04 -0.39
CA ARG A 52 -5.87 5.15 0.31
C ARG A 52 -7.39 5.14 0.18
N MET A 53 -7.89 4.87 -1.02
CA MET A 53 -9.34 4.78 -1.30
C MET A 53 -9.98 3.63 -0.51
N LYS A 54 -9.31 2.47 -0.44
CA LYS A 54 -9.80 1.30 0.33
C LYS A 54 -9.85 1.55 1.83
N CYS A 55 -9.02 2.45 2.36
CA CYS A 55 -9.01 2.84 3.77
C CYS A 55 -9.92 4.06 4.08
N ALA A 56 -10.35 4.80 3.07
CA ALA A 56 -11.08 6.05 3.26
C ALA A 56 -12.44 5.85 3.95
N GLY A 57 -12.77 6.80 4.88
CA GLY A 57 -14.07 6.83 5.57
C GLY A 57 -14.21 5.85 6.73
N LEU A 58 -13.19 5.06 7.04
CA LEU A 58 -13.16 4.19 8.22
C LEU A 58 -12.50 4.91 9.39
N ASP A 59 -12.99 4.64 10.59
CA ASP A 59 -12.38 5.03 11.85
C ASP A 59 -11.23 4.07 12.25
N ALA A 60 -10.62 4.32 13.41
CA ALA A 60 -9.51 3.49 13.90
C ALA A 60 -9.91 2.04 14.13
N GLU A 61 -11.14 1.78 14.58
CA GLU A 61 -11.67 0.44 14.80
C GLU A 61 -11.85 -0.30 13.47
N GLY A 62 -12.48 0.33 12.49
CA GLY A 62 -12.65 -0.23 11.15
C GLY A 62 -11.31 -0.51 10.46
N LEU A 63 -10.33 0.40 10.57
CA LEU A 63 -9.01 0.22 9.99
C LEU A 63 -8.22 -0.93 10.64
N ALA A 64 -8.32 -1.11 11.96
CA ALA A 64 -7.60 -2.15 12.69
C ALA A 64 -8.31 -3.52 12.67
N ARG A 65 -9.56 -3.59 12.17
CA ARG A 65 -10.38 -4.80 12.20
C ARG A 65 -9.79 -5.92 11.35
N ARG A 66 -9.59 -7.11 11.96
CA ARG A 66 -9.23 -8.36 11.28
C ARG A 66 -10.49 -9.04 10.77
N SER A 67 -11.01 -8.58 9.64
CA SER A 67 -12.36 -8.91 9.16
C SER A 67 -12.45 -10.21 8.37
N VAL A 68 -11.32 -10.89 8.08
CA VAL A 68 -11.27 -12.14 7.29
C VAL A 68 -10.56 -13.25 8.08
N PRO A 69 -11.23 -13.89 9.08
CA PRO A 69 -10.63 -15.00 9.83
C PRO A 69 -10.28 -16.21 8.95
N PRO A 70 -9.19 -16.94 9.24
CA PRO A 70 -8.27 -16.78 10.36
C PRO A 70 -7.09 -15.83 10.08
N SER A 71 -7.18 -14.97 9.06
CA SER A 71 -6.12 -14.03 8.68
C SER A 71 -5.94 -12.95 9.75
N ASP A 72 -4.67 -12.60 10.04
CA ASP A 72 -4.31 -11.48 10.90
C ASP A 72 -4.24 -10.14 10.15
N LEU A 73 -4.57 -10.12 8.88
CA LEU A 73 -4.55 -8.90 8.07
C LEU A 73 -5.64 -7.93 8.50
N SER A 74 -5.28 -6.65 8.55
CA SER A 74 -6.19 -5.51 8.68
C SER A 74 -5.75 -4.41 7.71
N LEU A 75 -6.64 -3.47 7.37
CA LEU A 75 -6.29 -2.35 6.50
C LEU A 75 -5.16 -1.51 7.10
N LEU A 76 -5.19 -1.25 8.42
CA LEU A 76 -4.11 -0.54 9.11
C LEU A 76 -2.79 -1.31 9.05
N GLY A 77 -2.84 -2.64 9.22
CA GLY A 77 -1.66 -3.50 9.08
C GLY A 77 -1.06 -3.43 7.68
N LEU A 78 -1.89 -3.36 6.64
CA LEU A 78 -1.41 -3.18 5.26
C LEU A 78 -0.74 -1.82 5.04
N VAL A 79 -1.27 -0.72 5.61
CA VAL A 79 -0.64 0.60 5.55
C VAL A 79 0.74 0.57 6.20
N ARG A 80 0.85 -0.02 7.40
CA ARG A 80 2.11 -0.18 8.14
C ARG A 80 3.12 -1.02 7.36
N HIS A 81 2.70 -2.17 6.86
CA HIS A 81 3.53 -3.06 6.05
C HIS A 81 4.05 -2.36 4.79
N LEU A 82 3.18 -1.70 4.03
CA LEU A 82 3.58 -1.01 2.81
C LEU A 82 4.48 0.20 3.06
N ALA A 83 4.36 0.87 4.21
CA ALA A 83 5.36 1.87 4.64
C ALA A 83 6.75 1.25 4.83
N GLU A 84 6.82 0.06 5.45
CA GLU A 84 8.08 -0.67 5.63
C GLU A 84 8.66 -1.18 4.30
N VAL A 85 7.81 -1.64 3.39
CA VAL A 85 8.21 -2.08 2.03
C VAL A 85 8.80 -0.90 1.23
N GLU A 86 8.17 0.28 1.27
CA GLU A 86 8.70 1.51 0.65
C GLU A 86 10.08 1.88 1.24
N GLN A 87 10.21 1.87 2.59
CA GLN A 87 11.48 2.15 3.28
C GLN A 87 12.57 1.18 2.83
N HIS A 88 12.25 -0.12 2.81
CA HIS A 88 13.21 -1.16 2.43
C HIS A 88 13.72 -0.94 1.01
N TRP A 89 12.82 -0.84 0.03
CA TRP A 89 13.22 -0.80 -1.36
C TRP A 89 13.90 0.51 -1.75
N PHE A 90 13.37 1.66 -1.33
CA PHE A 90 13.92 2.93 -1.80
C PHE A 90 15.05 3.46 -0.93
N ARG A 91 14.94 3.35 0.42
CA ARG A 91 16.04 3.83 1.27
C ARG A 91 17.17 2.82 1.39
N GLN A 92 16.86 1.58 1.77
CA GLN A 92 17.92 0.59 2.03
C GLN A 92 18.49 0.05 0.72
N VAL A 93 17.66 -0.50 -0.18
CA VAL A 93 18.14 -1.16 -1.39
C VAL A 93 18.63 -0.16 -2.42
N MET A 94 17.82 0.84 -2.78
CA MET A 94 18.20 1.79 -3.84
C MET A 94 19.20 2.84 -3.38
N ALA A 95 18.93 3.51 -2.26
CA ALA A 95 19.78 4.61 -1.78
C ALA A 95 20.94 4.16 -0.88
N GLY A 96 20.92 2.92 -0.37
CA GLY A 96 21.96 2.40 0.53
C GLY A 96 21.98 3.08 1.90
N GLU A 97 20.85 3.65 2.34
CA GLU A 97 20.75 4.27 3.64
C GLU A 97 20.69 3.22 4.75
N ASP A 98 21.50 3.38 5.80
CA ASP A 98 21.42 2.58 7.02
C ASP A 98 20.32 3.13 7.92
N VAL A 99 19.08 2.68 7.68
CA VAL A 99 17.90 3.10 8.43
C VAL A 99 17.36 1.95 9.28
N THR A 100 16.92 2.27 10.49
CA THR A 100 16.26 1.29 11.36
C THR A 100 14.89 0.93 10.79
N ARG A 101 14.55 -0.35 10.80
CA ARG A 101 13.20 -0.82 10.42
C ARG A 101 12.15 -0.13 11.28
N ARG A 102 11.04 0.24 10.66
CA ARG A 102 9.90 0.87 11.37
C ARG A 102 9.28 -0.10 12.38
N TYR A 103 9.19 -1.37 12.01
CA TYR A 103 8.61 -2.42 12.83
C TYR A 103 9.65 -3.55 12.96
N PRO A 104 10.39 -3.61 14.08
CA PRO A 104 11.54 -4.53 14.23
C PRO A 104 11.17 -6.00 14.16
N ALA A 105 10.02 -6.41 14.73
CA ALA A 105 9.56 -7.79 14.62
C ALA A 105 8.93 -8.04 13.24
N SER A 106 9.12 -9.24 12.70
CA SER A 106 8.72 -9.60 11.33
C SER A 106 7.21 -9.46 11.04
N ASP A 107 6.38 -9.56 12.08
CA ASP A 107 4.92 -9.48 12.01
C ASP A 107 4.34 -8.21 12.70
N GLU A 108 5.19 -7.35 13.25
CA GLU A 108 4.78 -6.20 14.05
C GLU A 108 3.98 -5.17 13.25
N ALA A 109 4.21 -5.08 11.95
CA ALA A 109 3.37 -4.25 11.08
C ALA A 109 1.89 -4.62 11.22
N PHE A 110 1.58 -5.92 11.35
CA PHE A 110 0.22 -6.43 11.47
C PHE A 110 -0.23 -6.57 12.93
N THR A 111 0.60 -7.14 13.80
CA THR A 111 0.24 -7.38 15.21
C THR A 111 0.13 -6.09 16.02
N GLY A 112 0.90 -5.07 15.67
CA GLY A 112 0.84 -3.74 16.27
C GLY A 112 -0.22 -2.80 15.67
N ALA A 113 -1.03 -3.27 14.71
CA ALA A 113 -2.10 -2.49 14.10
C ALA A 113 -3.34 -2.46 15.01
N THR A 114 -3.32 -1.60 16.01
CA THR A 114 -4.38 -1.46 17.03
C THR A 114 -5.33 -0.31 16.71
N ALA A 115 -6.56 -0.36 17.26
CA ALA A 115 -7.61 0.65 17.09
C ALA A 115 -7.33 1.92 17.92
N ASP A 116 -6.08 2.37 17.93
CA ASP A 116 -5.65 3.62 18.58
C ASP A 116 -5.46 4.70 17.49
N PRO A 117 -6.15 5.85 17.58
CA PRO A 117 -5.95 6.96 16.65
C PRO A 117 -4.50 7.41 16.51
N ALA A 118 -3.67 7.30 17.56
CA ALA A 118 -2.25 7.62 17.48
C ALA A 118 -1.48 6.64 16.60
N VAL A 119 -1.81 5.34 16.67
CA VAL A 119 -1.23 4.31 15.79
C VAL A 119 -1.66 4.50 14.34
N VAL A 120 -2.91 4.90 14.11
CA VAL A 120 -3.41 5.23 12.76
C VAL A 120 -2.65 6.42 12.17
N GLU A 121 -2.49 7.50 12.94
CA GLU A 121 -1.78 8.70 12.47
C GLU A 121 -0.28 8.39 12.21
N GLU A 122 0.37 7.66 13.11
CA GLU A 122 1.76 7.21 12.93
C GLU A 122 1.93 6.38 11.66
N ALA A 123 1.04 5.41 11.41
CA ALA A 123 1.09 4.57 10.21
C ALA A 123 0.97 5.39 8.92
N TRP A 124 0.01 6.32 8.87
CA TRP A 124 -0.16 7.18 7.70
C TRP A 124 0.96 8.22 7.54
N ALA A 125 1.49 8.76 8.63
CA ALA A 125 2.64 9.66 8.59
C ALA A 125 3.85 8.94 8.03
N GLY A 126 4.14 7.75 8.54
CA GLY A 126 5.23 6.92 8.06
C GLY A 126 5.09 6.53 6.60
N TRP A 127 3.91 6.09 6.19
CA TRP A 127 3.65 5.75 4.79
C TRP A 127 3.86 6.97 3.86
N ARG A 128 3.33 8.14 4.23
CA ARG A 128 3.51 9.38 3.44
C ARG A 128 4.98 9.79 3.32
N GLU A 129 5.74 9.65 4.41
CA GLU A 129 7.17 9.97 4.43
C GLU A 129 7.95 9.10 3.44
N GLU A 130 7.71 7.78 3.47
CA GLU A 130 8.44 6.86 2.59
C GLU A 130 8.02 6.98 1.13
N VAL A 131 6.73 7.17 0.85
CA VAL A 131 6.26 7.46 -0.51
C VAL A 131 6.90 8.74 -1.05
N ALA A 132 6.96 9.81 -0.24
CA ALA A 132 7.59 11.05 -0.66
C ALA A 132 9.10 10.89 -0.90
N PHE A 133 9.78 10.05 -0.13
CA PHE A 133 11.18 9.69 -0.40
C PHE A 133 11.32 8.96 -1.73
N ALA A 134 10.53 7.91 -1.95
CA ALA A 134 10.55 7.13 -3.18
C ALA A 134 10.29 8.00 -4.43
N GLU A 135 9.30 8.88 -4.36
CA GLU A 135 8.98 9.79 -5.47
C GLU A 135 10.13 10.74 -5.81
N ARG A 136 10.81 11.31 -4.79
CA ARG A 136 12.00 12.14 -5.02
C ARG A 136 13.14 11.32 -5.62
N PHE A 137 13.44 10.15 -5.05
CA PHE A 137 14.50 9.27 -5.56
C PHE A 137 14.28 8.94 -7.03
N VAL A 138 13.05 8.53 -7.41
CA VAL A 138 12.71 8.21 -8.79
C VAL A 138 12.79 9.44 -9.71
N ALA A 139 12.39 10.62 -9.23
CA ALA A 139 12.46 11.85 -10.01
C ALA A 139 13.91 12.32 -10.27
N GLU A 140 14.82 12.11 -9.32
CA GLU A 140 16.23 12.49 -9.38
C GLU A 140 17.10 11.45 -10.12
N ALA A 141 16.64 10.20 -10.24
CA ALA A 141 17.37 9.15 -10.95
C ALA A 141 17.53 9.49 -12.43
N PRO A 142 18.76 9.42 -13.00
CA PRO A 142 19.01 9.78 -14.39
C PRO A 142 18.24 8.90 -15.38
N ASP A 143 18.14 7.63 -15.10
CA ASP A 143 17.39 6.65 -15.90
C ASP A 143 16.86 5.51 -15.02
N LEU A 144 16.23 4.50 -15.64
CA LEU A 144 15.67 3.33 -14.93
C LEU A 144 16.70 2.19 -14.75
N ASP A 145 17.91 2.34 -15.28
CA ASP A 145 19.00 1.38 -15.16
C ASP A 145 19.90 1.66 -13.95
N VAL A 146 19.62 2.72 -13.19
CA VAL A 146 20.29 3.00 -11.90
C VAL A 146 20.17 1.76 -11.01
N LEU A 147 21.32 1.30 -10.52
CA LEU A 147 21.43 0.12 -9.68
C LEU A 147 21.34 0.48 -8.20
N GLY A 148 20.62 -0.33 -7.43
CA GLY A 148 20.64 -0.25 -5.98
C GLY A 148 22.00 -0.59 -5.41
N VAL A 149 22.35 0.02 -4.28
CA VAL A 149 23.68 -0.07 -3.66
C VAL A 149 23.65 -0.65 -2.24
N GLY A 150 22.45 -1.03 -1.75
CA GLY A 150 22.24 -1.30 -0.31
C GLY A 150 22.69 -2.65 0.21
N ASP A 151 22.84 -3.69 -0.62
CA ASP A 151 23.26 -5.01 -0.15
C ASP A 151 24.42 -5.53 -1.00
N PRO A 152 25.66 -5.48 -0.46
CA PRO A 152 26.83 -5.93 -1.19
C PRO A 152 26.89 -7.46 -1.41
N GLU A 153 26.07 -8.23 -0.72
CA GLU A 153 26.03 -9.71 -0.86
C GLU A 153 25.03 -10.16 -1.93
N GLN A 154 24.15 -9.27 -2.39
CA GLN A 154 23.18 -9.54 -3.44
C GLN A 154 23.59 -8.88 -4.76
N ALA A 155 23.09 -9.47 -5.88
CA ALA A 155 23.25 -8.83 -7.17
C ALA A 155 22.51 -7.47 -7.18
N PRO A 156 23.15 -6.40 -7.69
CA PRO A 156 22.49 -5.11 -7.78
C PRO A 156 21.23 -5.17 -8.62
N ILE A 157 20.14 -4.58 -8.12
CA ILE A 157 18.85 -4.56 -8.78
C ILE A 157 18.63 -3.18 -9.45
N PRO A 158 18.17 -3.11 -10.73
CA PRO A 158 17.90 -1.84 -11.38
C PRO A 158 16.58 -1.21 -10.88
N LEU A 159 16.49 0.11 -10.90
CA LEU A 159 15.31 0.88 -10.49
C LEU A 159 14.03 0.41 -11.21
N ARG A 160 14.15 0.05 -12.49
CA ARG A 160 13.04 -0.53 -13.28
C ARG A 160 12.40 -1.72 -12.58
N GLU A 161 13.22 -2.64 -12.11
CA GLU A 161 12.76 -3.87 -11.46
C GLU A 161 12.15 -3.58 -10.10
N VAL A 162 12.72 -2.64 -9.34
CA VAL A 162 12.14 -2.18 -8.07
C VAL A 162 10.76 -1.57 -8.29
N LEU A 163 10.58 -0.72 -9.32
CA LEU A 163 9.26 -0.14 -9.62
C LEU A 163 8.22 -1.21 -10.01
N ILE A 164 8.62 -2.23 -10.78
CA ILE A 164 7.73 -3.36 -11.11
C ILE A 164 7.38 -4.13 -9.84
N HIS A 165 8.36 -4.45 -9.00
CA HIS A 165 8.14 -5.14 -7.74
C HIS A 165 7.17 -4.37 -6.82
N MET A 166 7.34 -3.05 -6.70
CA MET A 166 6.44 -2.20 -5.92
C MET A 166 5.02 -2.20 -6.46
N ILE A 167 4.83 -2.19 -7.78
CA ILE A 167 3.51 -2.31 -8.40
C ILE A 167 2.87 -3.66 -8.05
N GLU A 168 3.62 -4.75 -8.09
CA GLU A 168 3.15 -6.10 -7.73
C GLU A 168 2.77 -6.19 -6.25
N GLU A 169 3.60 -5.64 -5.35
CA GLU A 169 3.33 -5.59 -3.90
C GLU A 169 2.03 -4.85 -3.61
N TYR A 170 1.89 -3.63 -4.13
CA TYR A 170 0.65 -2.89 -3.95
C TYR A 170 -0.55 -3.56 -4.61
N ALA A 171 -0.42 -4.15 -5.80
CA ALA A 171 -1.53 -4.84 -6.47
C ALA A 171 -2.01 -6.04 -5.66
N ARG A 172 -1.08 -6.84 -5.11
CA ARG A 172 -1.39 -7.96 -4.21
C ARG A 172 -2.13 -7.49 -2.96
N HIS A 173 -1.60 -6.47 -2.29
CA HIS A 173 -2.16 -5.97 -1.04
C HIS A 173 -3.45 -5.18 -1.24
N ASN A 174 -3.67 -4.54 -2.38
CA ASN A 174 -4.96 -3.96 -2.73
C ASN A 174 -6.05 -5.03 -2.88
N GLY A 175 -5.72 -6.20 -3.46
CA GLY A 175 -6.64 -7.35 -3.48
C GLY A 175 -6.98 -7.89 -2.08
N HIS A 176 -6.03 -7.87 -1.14
CA HIS A 176 -6.33 -8.15 0.27
C HIS A 176 -7.24 -7.07 0.87
N ALA A 177 -6.97 -5.80 0.58
CA ALA A 177 -7.77 -4.68 1.05
C ALA A 177 -9.21 -4.73 0.52
N ASP A 178 -9.43 -5.23 -0.70
CA ASP A 178 -10.76 -5.45 -1.27
C ASP A 178 -11.59 -6.38 -0.38
N LEU A 179 -11.05 -7.55 -0.05
CA LEU A 179 -11.73 -8.54 0.79
C LEU A 179 -11.95 -8.04 2.22
N LEU A 180 -10.94 -7.36 2.80
CA LEU A 180 -11.04 -6.78 4.13
C LEU A 180 -12.16 -5.72 4.16
N ARG A 181 -12.21 -4.84 3.17
CA ARG A 181 -13.21 -3.77 3.08
C ARG A 181 -14.61 -4.30 2.87
N GLU A 182 -14.80 -5.27 1.96
CA GLU A 182 -16.08 -5.93 1.76
C GLU A 182 -16.63 -6.53 3.06
N ARG A 183 -15.77 -7.12 3.88
CA ARG A 183 -16.15 -7.71 5.18
C ARG A 183 -16.39 -6.66 6.28
N ILE A 184 -15.87 -5.46 6.18
CA ILE A 184 -16.06 -4.38 7.16
C ILE A 184 -17.41 -3.69 6.96
N ASP A 185 -17.70 -3.24 5.75
CA ASP A 185 -18.87 -2.40 5.45
C ASP A 185 -19.61 -2.75 4.14
N GLY A 186 -19.25 -3.85 3.49
CA GLY A 186 -19.89 -4.33 2.26
C GLY A 186 -19.43 -3.58 1.00
N ARG A 187 -18.57 -2.57 1.11
CA ARG A 187 -18.15 -1.78 -0.05
C ARG A 187 -17.20 -2.57 -0.95
N VAL A 188 -17.57 -2.66 -2.22
CA VAL A 188 -16.83 -3.37 -3.28
C VAL A 188 -16.55 -2.45 -4.47
N GLY A 189 -15.70 -2.90 -5.38
CA GLY A 189 -15.30 -2.18 -6.60
C GLY A 189 -13.78 -2.15 -6.75
N GLN A 190 -13.32 -1.91 -7.97
CA GLN A 190 -11.89 -1.84 -8.31
C GLN A 190 -11.31 -0.44 -8.05
#